data_4d7444c5c5236564f2bcea173aa48acc
#
_entry.id   4d7444c5c5236564f2bcea173aa48acc
#
_cell.length_a   1.000
_cell.length_b   1.000
_cell.length_c   1.000
_cell.angle_alpha   90.00
_cell.angle_beta   90.00
_cell.angle_gamma   90.00
#
_symmetry.space_group_name_H-M   'P 1'
#
loop_
_entity.id
_entity.type
_entity.pdbx_description
1 polymer ?
#
loop_
_entity_poly.entity_id
_entity_poly.type
_entity_poly.pdbx_seq_one_letter_code
_entity_poly.pdbx_strand_id
1 'polypeptide(L)'
;MLPCSLRYIDGEAYLYYDITSRQNIAQLFEKKPITRQWIMDFLWSMRRVRQEMSRFLLEESNIVWFPQHVYQDLEKKEFYFIYVPYCTENTGFDELMEYLVEHVDYQDESLVEYVYKAYEQYESAGEVYLQAKIFEDAECLRIPEKMDAVEEETTVVVGQDQEKDCLLYTSPSPRDRG
;
A
#
# COMPACT_ATOMS: atom_id res chain seq x y z
N MET A 1 -7.93 1.58 -13.31
CA MET A 1 -8.72 2.70 -13.87
C MET A 1 -10.20 2.35 -13.86
N LEU A 2 -11.09 3.36 -13.69
CA LEU A 2 -12.53 3.17 -13.85
C LEU A 2 -12.88 2.80 -15.31
N PRO A 3 -13.82 1.87 -15.53
CA PRO A 3 -14.40 1.65 -16.85
C PRO A 3 -15.03 2.94 -17.38
N CYS A 4 -14.71 3.28 -18.63
CA CYS A 4 -15.13 4.53 -19.24
C CYS A 4 -15.77 4.27 -20.60
N SER A 5 -16.77 5.06 -20.96
CA SER A 5 -17.38 5.10 -22.30
C SER A 5 -17.47 6.54 -22.80
N LEU A 6 -17.12 6.74 -24.07
CA LEU A 6 -17.26 8.02 -24.75
C LEU A 6 -18.65 8.11 -25.41
N ARG A 7 -19.35 9.21 -25.18
CA ARG A 7 -20.63 9.51 -25.84
C ARG A 7 -20.62 10.90 -26.43
N TYR A 8 -21.32 11.09 -27.52
CA TYR A 8 -21.52 12.39 -28.15
C TYR A 8 -22.97 12.82 -27.94
N ILE A 9 -23.17 14.00 -27.38
CA ILE A 9 -24.48 14.62 -27.16
C ILE A 9 -24.41 16.03 -27.69
N ASP A 10 -25.27 16.37 -28.63
CA ASP A 10 -25.36 17.69 -29.29
C ASP A 10 -24.01 18.18 -29.90
N GLY A 11 -23.18 17.23 -30.36
CA GLY A 11 -21.87 17.51 -30.94
C GLY A 11 -20.72 17.61 -29.95
N GLU A 12 -20.98 17.53 -28.66
CA GLU A 12 -19.97 17.53 -27.61
C GLU A 12 -19.63 16.13 -27.14
N ALA A 13 -18.37 15.91 -26.75
CA ALA A 13 -17.87 14.62 -26.29
C ALA A 13 -17.94 14.53 -24.75
N TYR A 14 -18.57 13.46 -24.24
CA TYR A 14 -18.71 13.21 -22.81
C TYR A 14 -18.08 11.87 -22.45
N LEU A 15 -17.29 11.86 -21.37
CA LEU A 15 -16.73 10.66 -20.76
C LEU A 15 -17.62 10.21 -19.61
N TYR A 16 -18.16 9.00 -19.71
CA TYR A 16 -19.00 8.39 -18.67
C TYR A 16 -18.20 7.31 -17.95
N TYR A 17 -18.06 7.45 -16.62
CA TYR A 17 -17.36 6.49 -15.78
C TYR A 17 -18.33 5.65 -14.99
N ASP A 18 -18.13 4.32 -15.00
CA ASP A 18 -18.93 3.40 -14.20
C ASP A 18 -18.38 3.33 -12.76
N ILE A 19 -19.16 3.86 -11.82
CA ILE A 19 -18.84 3.88 -10.39
C ILE A 19 -19.69 2.87 -9.59
N THR A 20 -20.38 1.95 -10.26
CA THR A 20 -21.25 0.95 -9.62
C THR A 20 -20.46 0.14 -8.57
N SER A 21 -21.06 -0.03 -7.38
CA SER A 21 -20.46 -0.74 -6.24
C SER A 21 -19.17 -0.11 -5.68
N ARG A 22 -18.89 1.16 -5.99
CA ARG A 22 -17.71 1.88 -5.53
C ARG A 22 -18.11 3.13 -4.77
N GLN A 23 -17.31 3.48 -3.77
CA GLN A 23 -17.47 4.70 -2.99
C GLN A 23 -16.19 5.52 -3.10
N ASN A 24 -16.32 6.85 -3.22
CA ASN A 24 -15.14 7.71 -3.22
C ASN A 24 -14.55 7.85 -1.81
N ILE A 25 -13.26 8.16 -1.75
CA ILE A 25 -12.55 8.20 -0.46
C ILE A 25 -13.01 9.35 0.44
N ALA A 26 -13.48 10.47 -0.12
CA ALA A 26 -14.02 11.58 0.64
C ALA A 26 -15.26 11.16 1.45
N GLN A 27 -16.14 10.35 0.88
CA GLN A 27 -17.28 9.78 1.58
C GLN A 27 -16.88 8.66 2.54
N LEU A 28 -15.89 7.85 2.14
CA LEU A 28 -15.45 6.69 2.93
C LEU A 28 -14.88 7.11 4.29
N PHE A 29 -14.17 8.23 4.35
CA PHE A 29 -13.51 8.72 5.57
C PHE A 29 -14.16 9.95 6.20
N GLU A 30 -15.37 10.32 5.79
CA GLU A 30 -16.11 11.44 6.39
C GLU A 30 -16.25 11.32 7.94
N LYS A 31 -16.32 10.08 8.45
CA LYS A 31 -16.59 9.80 9.88
C LYS A 31 -15.58 8.86 10.54
N LYS A 32 -14.55 8.45 9.85
CA LYS A 32 -13.53 7.53 10.37
C LYS A 32 -12.14 7.94 9.90
N PRO A 33 -11.09 7.73 10.69
CA PRO A 33 -9.73 8.03 10.28
C PRO A 33 -9.22 7.07 9.21
N ILE A 34 -8.23 7.53 8.46
CA ILE A 34 -7.47 6.72 7.50
C ILE A 34 -6.42 5.92 8.27
N THR A 35 -6.50 4.60 8.16
CA THR A 35 -5.59 3.68 8.86
C THR A 35 -4.32 3.41 8.06
N ARG A 36 -3.28 2.93 8.76
CA ARG A 36 -2.01 2.49 8.18
C ARG A 36 -2.21 1.48 7.03
N GLN A 37 -3.01 0.44 7.27
CA GLN A 37 -3.26 -0.58 6.25
C GLN A 37 -3.86 0.02 5.00
N TRP A 38 -4.81 0.95 5.16
CA TRP A 38 -5.44 1.60 4.01
C TRP A 38 -4.45 2.45 3.21
N ILE A 39 -3.58 3.22 3.88
CA ILE A 39 -2.51 4.00 3.21
C ILE A 39 -1.59 3.07 2.42
N MET A 40 -1.17 1.96 3.01
CA MET A 40 -0.32 0.98 2.32
C MET A 40 -1.00 0.43 1.06
N ASP A 41 -2.25 -0.01 1.17
CA ASP A 41 -3.01 -0.54 0.04
C ASP A 41 -3.22 0.53 -1.05
N PHE A 42 -3.45 1.77 -0.65
CA PHE A 42 -3.60 2.90 -1.56
C PHE A 42 -2.30 3.19 -2.33
N LEU A 43 -1.17 3.30 -1.65
CA LEU A 43 0.14 3.53 -2.26
C LEU A 43 0.52 2.40 -3.24
N TRP A 44 0.27 1.15 -2.86
CA TRP A 44 0.46 0.01 -3.76
C TRP A 44 -0.40 0.09 -5.01
N SER A 45 -1.65 0.53 -4.86
CA SER A 45 -2.58 0.69 -5.98
C SER A 45 -2.16 1.84 -6.89
N MET A 46 -1.68 2.95 -6.35
CA MET A 46 -1.08 4.05 -7.11
C MET A 46 0.11 3.56 -7.94
N ARG A 47 1.05 2.85 -7.31
CA ARG A 47 2.22 2.30 -7.99
C ARG A 47 1.82 1.36 -9.13
N ARG A 48 0.88 0.45 -8.88
CA ARG A 48 0.40 -0.51 -9.88
C ARG A 48 -0.24 0.19 -11.07
N VAL A 49 -1.11 1.16 -10.83
CA VAL A 49 -1.79 1.90 -11.91
C VAL A 49 -0.80 2.63 -12.80
N ARG A 50 0.21 3.26 -12.21
CA ARG A 50 1.25 3.97 -12.95
C ARG A 50 2.11 3.03 -13.81
N GLN A 51 2.50 1.87 -13.26
CA GLN A 51 3.22 0.85 -14.01
C GLN A 51 2.41 0.34 -15.20
N GLU A 52 1.11 0.12 -15.02
CA GLU A 52 0.23 -0.30 -16.12
C GLU A 52 0.08 0.80 -17.18
N MET A 53 -0.10 2.05 -16.76
CA MET A 53 -0.21 3.19 -17.70
C MET A 53 1.02 3.31 -18.58
N SER A 54 2.23 3.20 -18.01
CA SER A 54 3.47 3.20 -18.76
C SER A 54 3.52 2.10 -19.84
N ARG A 55 2.93 0.93 -19.58
CA ARG A 55 2.84 -0.17 -20.56
C ARG A 55 1.92 0.17 -21.74
N PHE A 56 0.94 1.03 -21.54
CA PHE A 56 0.00 1.47 -22.59
C PHE A 56 0.36 2.85 -23.17
N LEU A 57 1.52 3.42 -22.80
CA LEU A 57 1.98 4.74 -23.20
C LEU A 57 0.98 5.86 -22.86
N LEU A 58 0.27 5.71 -21.74
CA LEU A 58 -0.64 6.72 -21.21
C LEU A 58 0.11 7.70 -20.32
N GLU A 59 -0.24 8.98 -20.41
CA GLU A 59 0.37 10.04 -19.61
C GLU A 59 -0.17 10.01 -18.17
N GLU A 60 0.70 9.88 -17.19
CA GLU A 60 0.35 9.83 -15.77
C GLU A 60 -0.27 11.13 -15.26
N SER A 61 0.11 12.27 -15.87
CA SER A 61 -0.45 13.59 -15.57
C SER A 61 -1.96 13.72 -15.83
N ASN A 62 -2.55 12.76 -16.52
CA ASN A 62 -3.99 12.74 -16.83
C ASN A 62 -4.82 11.92 -15.81
N ILE A 63 -4.21 11.43 -14.73
CA ILE A 63 -4.94 10.81 -13.62
C ILE A 63 -5.54 11.91 -12.73
N VAL A 64 -6.81 11.76 -12.38
CA VAL A 64 -7.49 12.67 -11.47
C VAL A 64 -7.37 12.13 -10.03
N TRP A 65 -6.82 12.97 -9.15
CA TRP A 65 -6.47 12.62 -7.77
C TRP A 65 -7.39 13.21 -6.70
N PHE A 66 -8.32 14.09 -7.05
CA PHE A 66 -9.27 14.64 -6.08
C PHE A 66 -9.90 13.54 -5.22
N PRO A 67 -9.98 13.69 -3.88
CA PRO A 67 -10.56 12.66 -2.99
C PRO A 67 -11.96 12.20 -3.38
N GLN A 68 -12.78 13.10 -3.95
CA GLN A 68 -14.11 12.78 -4.47
C GLN A 68 -14.09 12.00 -5.79
N HIS A 69 -12.93 11.85 -6.43
CA HIS A 69 -12.76 11.15 -7.70
C HIS A 69 -11.85 9.92 -7.63
N VAL A 70 -11.33 9.62 -6.46
CA VAL A 70 -10.66 8.36 -6.15
C VAL A 70 -11.68 7.42 -5.51
N TYR A 71 -11.88 6.24 -6.08
CA TYR A 71 -12.91 5.30 -5.67
C TYR A 71 -12.31 4.02 -5.11
N GLN A 72 -13.01 3.40 -4.16
CA GLN A 72 -12.70 2.08 -3.65
C GLN A 72 -13.90 1.15 -3.79
N ASP A 73 -13.66 -0.07 -4.30
CA ASP A 73 -14.62 -1.16 -4.25
C ASP A 73 -14.69 -1.69 -2.81
N LEU A 74 -15.89 -1.69 -2.23
CA LEU A 74 -16.07 -2.02 -0.82
C LEU A 74 -15.89 -3.51 -0.50
N GLU A 75 -16.13 -4.38 -1.48
CA GLU A 75 -15.99 -5.82 -1.32
C GLU A 75 -14.55 -6.26 -1.55
N LYS A 76 -13.95 -5.83 -2.66
CA LYS A 76 -12.59 -6.22 -3.08
C LYS A 76 -11.50 -5.37 -2.45
N LYS A 77 -11.86 -4.20 -1.89
CA LYS A 77 -10.93 -3.16 -1.41
C LYS A 77 -9.93 -2.67 -2.46
N GLU A 78 -10.25 -2.84 -3.72
CA GLU A 78 -9.46 -2.34 -4.84
C GLU A 78 -9.72 -0.87 -5.10
N PHE A 79 -8.68 -0.13 -5.48
CA PHE A 79 -8.79 1.29 -5.82
C PHE A 79 -8.98 1.49 -7.32
N TYR A 80 -9.75 2.51 -7.65
CA TYR A 80 -10.07 2.91 -9.01
C TYR A 80 -9.89 4.41 -9.18
N PHE A 81 -9.21 4.78 -10.26
CA PHE A 81 -8.87 6.15 -10.58
C PHE A 81 -9.55 6.57 -11.87
N ILE A 82 -9.88 7.86 -11.98
CA ILE A 82 -10.36 8.49 -13.20
C ILE A 82 -9.15 8.89 -14.04
N TYR A 83 -9.23 8.64 -15.33
CA TYR A 83 -8.26 9.09 -16.33
C TYR A 83 -8.97 9.99 -17.35
N VAL A 84 -8.54 11.25 -17.48
CA VAL A 84 -9.09 12.20 -18.43
C VAL A 84 -8.05 12.48 -19.51
N PRO A 85 -8.21 11.94 -20.73
CA PRO A 85 -7.27 12.21 -21.83
C PRO A 85 -7.15 13.72 -22.08
N TYR A 86 -5.90 14.16 -22.28
CA TYR A 86 -5.60 15.58 -22.57
C TYR A 86 -6.05 16.56 -21.48
N CYS A 87 -6.05 16.13 -20.22
CA CYS A 87 -6.32 17.01 -19.10
C CYS A 87 -5.21 18.07 -18.99
N THR A 88 -5.60 19.33 -19.09
CA THR A 88 -4.68 20.49 -18.96
C THR A 88 -4.88 21.24 -17.64
N GLU A 89 -5.84 20.80 -16.83
CA GLU A 89 -6.22 21.43 -15.58
C GLU A 89 -5.52 20.74 -14.39
N ASN A 90 -5.66 21.36 -13.21
CA ASN A 90 -5.25 20.74 -11.95
C ASN A 90 -5.91 19.37 -11.80
N THR A 91 -5.12 18.34 -11.50
CA THR A 91 -5.60 16.97 -11.31
C THR A 91 -5.97 16.67 -9.86
N GLY A 92 -5.78 17.60 -8.94
CA GLY A 92 -6.18 17.49 -7.53
C GLY A 92 -5.20 16.68 -6.67
N PHE A 93 -3.93 16.63 -7.03
CA PHE A 93 -2.95 15.92 -6.21
C PHE A 93 -2.65 16.66 -4.90
N ASP A 94 -2.66 17.99 -4.93
CA ASP A 94 -2.54 18.86 -3.75
C ASP A 94 -3.64 18.55 -2.74
N GLU A 95 -4.89 18.56 -3.22
CA GLU A 95 -6.07 18.30 -2.41
C GLU A 95 -6.08 16.86 -1.86
N LEU A 96 -5.51 15.90 -2.61
CA LEU A 96 -5.32 14.55 -2.09
C LEU A 96 -4.34 14.54 -0.91
N MET A 97 -3.20 15.21 -1.05
CA MET A 97 -2.18 15.23 -0.01
C MET A 97 -2.68 15.94 1.26
N GLU A 98 -3.35 17.08 1.12
CA GLU A 98 -4.01 17.79 2.22
C GLU A 98 -5.06 16.89 2.90
N TYR A 99 -5.88 16.21 2.10
CA TYR A 99 -6.90 15.30 2.59
C TYR A 99 -6.31 14.14 3.43
N LEU A 100 -5.19 13.57 2.99
CA LEU A 100 -4.51 12.50 3.73
C LEU A 100 -3.99 12.99 5.09
N VAL A 101 -3.41 14.20 5.14
CA VAL A 101 -2.94 14.83 6.38
C VAL A 101 -4.10 15.08 7.35
N GLU A 102 -5.24 15.58 6.85
CA GLU A 102 -6.39 15.93 7.68
C GLU A 102 -7.12 14.71 8.26
N HIS A 103 -7.10 13.58 7.55
CA HIS A 103 -7.91 12.41 7.90
C HIS A 103 -7.10 11.22 8.43
N VAL A 104 -5.78 11.35 8.56
CA VAL A 104 -4.92 10.29 9.12
C VAL A 104 -5.31 9.93 10.55
N ASP A 105 -5.14 8.66 10.93
CA ASP A 105 -5.35 8.23 12.31
C ASP A 105 -4.26 8.82 13.23
N TYR A 106 -4.61 9.85 13.97
CA TYR A 106 -3.71 10.54 14.89
C TYR A 106 -3.28 9.69 16.11
N GLN A 107 -3.86 8.52 16.31
CA GLN A 107 -3.42 7.59 17.35
C GLN A 107 -2.20 6.77 16.90
N ASP A 108 -1.94 6.71 15.60
CA ASP A 108 -0.79 6.03 15.01
C ASP A 108 0.33 7.04 14.72
N GLU A 109 1.19 7.31 15.70
CA GLU A 109 2.25 8.33 15.62
C GLU A 109 3.18 8.14 14.42
N SER A 110 3.57 6.90 14.11
CA SER A 110 4.47 6.63 12.98
C SER A 110 3.78 6.80 11.63
N LEU A 111 2.48 6.59 11.55
CA LEU A 111 1.69 6.89 10.36
C LEU A 111 1.57 8.40 10.16
N VAL A 112 1.30 9.15 11.23
CA VAL A 112 1.24 10.61 11.21
C VAL A 112 2.57 11.19 10.74
N GLU A 113 3.68 10.76 11.33
CA GLU A 113 5.02 11.20 10.92
C GLU A 113 5.28 10.93 9.44
N TYR A 114 4.92 9.75 8.95
CA TYR A 114 5.06 9.39 7.54
C TYR A 114 4.26 10.31 6.61
N VAL A 115 2.97 10.54 6.92
CA VAL A 115 2.08 11.35 6.07
C VAL A 115 2.53 12.81 6.04
N TYR A 116 2.90 13.38 7.20
CA TYR A 116 3.42 14.75 7.27
C TYR A 116 4.73 14.91 6.51
N LYS A 117 5.67 13.98 6.67
CA LYS A 117 6.93 13.98 5.93
C LYS A 117 6.70 13.89 4.42
N ALA A 118 5.77 13.06 3.98
CA ALA A 118 5.39 12.95 2.57
C ALA A 118 4.81 14.27 2.05
N TYR A 119 3.97 14.94 2.83
CA TYR A 119 3.41 16.25 2.49
C TYR A 119 4.51 17.33 2.38
N GLU A 120 5.41 17.45 3.35
CA GLU A 120 6.54 18.39 3.32
C GLU A 120 7.45 18.16 2.10
N GLN A 121 7.71 16.91 1.77
CA GLN A 121 8.50 16.55 0.60
C GLN A 121 7.79 16.93 -0.69
N TYR A 122 6.48 16.75 -0.75
CA TYR A 122 5.66 17.18 -1.86
C TYR A 122 5.71 18.70 -2.05
N GLU A 123 5.50 19.49 -0.99
CA GLU A 123 5.58 20.95 -1.04
C GLU A 123 6.96 21.47 -1.51
N SER A 124 8.04 20.79 -1.10
CA SER A 124 9.41 21.23 -1.40
C SER A 124 9.89 20.83 -2.79
N ALA A 125 9.50 19.70 -3.32
CA ALA A 125 10.07 19.08 -4.53
C ALA A 125 9.04 18.75 -5.62
N GLY A 126 7.76 18.94 -5.34
CA GLY A 126 6.65 18.73 -6.26
C GLY A 126 6.28 17.26 -6.44
N GLU A 127 5.23 17.04 -7.22
CA GLU A 127 4.62 15.73 -7.47
C GLU A 127 5.60 14.68 -8.01
N VAL A 128 6.52 15.08 -8.89
CA VAL A 128 7.50 14.16 -9.51
C VAL A 128 8.42 13.52 -8.46
N TYR A 129 8.83 14.28 -7.46
CA TYR A 129 9.68 13.77 -6.39
C TYR A 129 8.95 12.76 -5.50
N LEU A 130 7.73 13.09 -5.14
CA LEU A 130 6.90 12.24 -4.31
C LEU A 130 6.62 10.91 -4.99
N GLN A 131 6.35 10.95 -6.27
CA GLN A 131 6.10 9.77 -7.10
C GLN A 131 7.26 8.77 -7.10
N ALA A 132 8.50 9.22 -6.97
CA ALA A 132 9.67 8.36 -6.90
C ALA A 132 9.93 7.84 -5.48
N LYS A 133 9.81 8.69 -4.47
CA LYS A 133 10.24 8.41 -3.09
C LYS A 133 9.17 7.89 -2.14
N ILE A 134 7.91 8.26 -2.35
CA ILE A 134 6.82 7.85 -1.45
C ILE A 134 6.75 6.32 -1.24
N PHE A 135 7.17 5.55 -2.24
CA PHE A 135 7.18 4.10 -2.18
C PHE A 135 8.37 3.52 -1.41
N GLU A 136 9.52 4.19 -1.43
CA GLU A 136 10.69 3.78 -0.66
C GLU A 136 10.44 4.02 0.83
N ASP A 137 9.91 5.18 1.17
CA ASP A 137 9.59 5.54 2.55
C ASP A 137 8.39 4.75 3.11
N ALA A 138 7.48 4.26 2.25
CA ALA A 138 6.36 3.41 2.66
C ALA A 138 6.80 2.07 3.30
N GLU A 139 8.02 1.62 3.07
CA GLU A 139 8.56 0.44 3.76
C GLU A 139 8.66 0.65 5.28
N CYS A 140 8.82 1.90 5.72
CA CYS A 140 8.81 2.25 7.15
C CYS A 140 7.45 2.00 7.82
N LEU A 141 6.36 1.95 7.04
CA LEU A 141 5.02 1.67 7.54
C LEU A 141 4.73 0.19 7.75
N ARG A 142 5.59 -0.70 7.24
CA ARG A 142 5.45 -2.14 7.51
C ARG A 142 5.65 -2.35 9.01
N ILE A 143 4.63 -2.89 9.68
CA ILE A 143 4.77 -3.39 11.04
C ILE A 143 5.76 -4.55 10.94
N PRO A 144 6.88 -4.55 11.69
CA PRO A 144 7.69 -5.77 11.78
C PRO A 144 6.74 -6.86 12.26
N GLU A 145 6.59 -7.92 11.47
CA GLU A 145 5.89 -9.12 11.95
C GLU A 145 6.47 -9.42 13.33
N LYS A 146 5.60 -9.39 14.36
CA LYS A 146 6.00 -9.87 15.68
C LYS A 146 6.55 -11.26 15.42
N MET A 147 7.85 -11.42 15.53
CA MET A 147 8.43 -12.72 15.79
C MET A 147 7.71 -13.20 17.05
N ASP A 148 6.81 -14.16 16.88
CA ASP A 148 6.26 -14.91 17.99
C ASP A 148 7.46 -15.39 18.78
N ALA A 149 7.71 -14.72 19.91
CA ALA A 149 8.64 -15.19 20.91
C ALA A 149 8.04 -16.50 21.41
N VAL A 150 8.57 -17.59 20.89
CA VAL A 150 8.43 -18.88 21.52
C VAL A 150 9.07 -18.67 22.88
N GLU A 151 8.25 -18.46 23.90
CA GLU A 151 8.65 -18.60 25.28
C GLU A 151 9.02 -20.09 25.45
N GLU A 152 10.31 -20.39 25.31
CA GLU A 152 10.87 -21.60 25.89
C GLU A 152 10.72 -21.47 27.41
N GLU A 153 9.66 -22.05 27.94
CA GLU A 153 9.58 -22.38 29.35
C GLU A 153 10.75 -23.30 29.67
N THR A 154 11.81 -22.71 30.17
CA THR A 154 12.91 -23.47 30.79
C THR A 154 12.39 -23.98 32.12
N THR A 155 11.78 -25.15 32.11
CA THR A 155 11.51 -25.91 33.34
C THR A 155 12.86 -26.40 33.84
N VAL A 156 13.38 -25.71 34.85
CA VAL A 156 14.53 -26.17 35.63
C VAL A 156 14.04 -27.34 36.49
N VAL A 157 14.32 -28.55 36.04
CA VAL A 157 14.22 -29.74 36.90
C VAL A 157 15.58 -29.96 37.53
N VAL A 158 15.69 -29.62 38.81
CA VAL A 158 16.78 -30.03 39.68
C VAL A 158 16.53 -31.48 40.09
N GLY A 159 17.41 -32.38 39.71
CA GLY A 159 17.35 -33.79 40.10
C GLY A 159 18.68 -34.52 39.86
N GLN A 160 19.47 -34.53 40.89
CA GLN A 160 20.51 -35.44 41.38
C GLN A 160 20.97 -36.62 40.52
N ASP A 161 22.30 -36.66 40.40
CA ASP A 161 23.26 -37.78 40.36
C ASP A 161 22.80 -39.18 39.93
N GLN A 162 23.43 -39.69 38.90
CA GLN A 162 24.22 -40.94 38.96
C GLN A 162 25.03 -41.18 37.68
N GLU A 163 26.31 -41.45 37.91
CA GLU A 163 27.29 -41.97 36.96
C GLU A 163 26.78 -43.21 36.22
N LYS A 164 27.09 -43.33 34.92
CA LYS A 164 27.81 -44.48 34.34
C LYS A 164 27.96 -44.44 32.83
N ASP A 165 29.23 -44.59 32.47
CA ASP A 165 29.81 -45.30 31.34
C ASP A 165 29.55 -44.90 29.89
N CYS A 166 30.66 -44.40 29.34
CA CYS A 166 31.11 -44.47 27.95
C CYS A 166 30.71 -45.75 27.23
N LEU A 167 30.19 -45.60 26.00
CA LEU A 167 30.53 -46.52 24.91
C LEU A 167 30.41 -45.79 23.56
N LEU A 168 31.59 -45.50 23.04
CA LEU A 168 31.82 -45.16 21.63
C LEU A 168 31.45 -46.38 20.77
N TYR A 169 30.55 -46.21 19.83
CA TYR A 169 30.34 -47.17 18.77
C TYR A 169 30.62 -46.50 17.40
N THR A 170 31.79 -46.86 16.86
CA THR A 170 32.17 -46.59 15.48
C THR A 170 31.60 -47.68 14.58
N SER A 171 30.79 -47.29 13.59
CA SER A 171 30.35 -48.22 12.55
C SER A 171 31.27 -48.14 11.34
N PRO A 172 31.77 -49.29 10.84
CA PRO A 172 32.47 -49.31 9.54
C PRO A 172 31.51 -49.58 8.39
N SER A 173 31.78 -48.88 7.31
CA SER A 173 31.19 -49.05 5.99
C SER A 173 31.57 -50.40 5.39
N PRO A 174 30.68 -51.10 4.65
CA PRO A 174 31.11 -52.13 3.74
C PRO A 174 31.12 -51.60 2.31
N ARG A 175 32.30 -51.65 1.75
CA ARG A 175 32.53 -51.71 0.29
C ARG A 175 32.37 -53.16 -0.17
N ASP A 176 31.85 -53.31 -1.37
CA ASP A 176 32.32 -54.19 -2.45
C ASP A 176 31.61 -55.50 -2.73
N ARG A 177 31.34 -55.60 -4.00
CA ARG A 177 31.35 -56.77 -4.92
C ARG A 177 30.02 -57.38 -5.33
N GLY A 178 29.88 -57.27 -6.63
CA GLY A 178 29.21 -58.19 -7.47
C GLY A 178 28.81 -57.57 -8.78
#